data_6d9cb8414784398dbbc57135d7158f23
#
_entry.id   6d9cb8414784398dbbc57135d7158f23
#
_cell.length_a   1.000
_cell.length_b   1.000
_cell.length_c   1.000
_cell.angle_alpha   90.00
_cell.angle_beta   90.00
_cell.angle_gamma   90.00
#
_symmetry.space_group_name_H-M   'P 1'
#
loop_
_entity.id
_entity.type
_entity.pdbx_description
1 polymer ?
#
loop_
_entity_poly.entity_id
_entity_poly.type
_entity_poly.pdbx_seq_one_letter_code
_entity_poly.pdbx_strand_id
1 'polypeptide(L)'
;MKILLSRILTCVAVLAANALTPARAEDYPTRALRVITANSAGGTSDIFVRALSEKLQVRLGQPVIVENRPGGAMIIAGRACADAANDGYTICLLPNETLTLNQFTYKSISYDPEKDFAPITNAFINTQVMVVSSALNVASLDELAQISKSKPGTLSYSALAIPMQITIENWKKKTGADLVYVPVRGGGDMVNGLLTGTTPVAIVGLPNFIPYIRSGTVKALAVDSEKRSALFPDVPTLGELGFPNLAPVYFAFVAPAGTPHPIIARLQDEIAAIGNEPDFRKTRLTDIGIDPVFDTPEHLAQYLEQQRANGAKLIRDSGFQPR
;
A
#
# COMPACT_ATOMS: atom_id res chain seq x y z
N MET A 1 -41.50 -15.42 -53.81
CA MET A 1 -41.22 -15.79 -52.39
C MET A 1 -39.70 -15.90 -52.09
N LYS A 2 -38.87 -16.54 -52.90
CA LYS A 2 -37.39 -16.69 -52.68
C LYS A 2 -36.62 -15.36 -52.72
N ILE A 3 -37.00 -14.41 -53.57
CA ILE A 3 -36.34 -13.09 -53.74
C ILE A 3 -36.59 -12.19 -52.55
N LEU A 4 -37.77 -12.27 -51.91
CA LEU A 4 -38.15 -11.45 -50.76
C LEU A 4 -37.38 -11.89 -49.49
N LEU A 5 -37.20 -13.24 -49.30
CA LEU A 5 -36.44 -13.80 -48.20
C LEU A 5 -34.92 -13.42 -48.26
N SER A 6 -34.36 -13.42 -49.49
CA SER A 6 -32.94 -13.05 -49.70
C SER A 6 -32.67 -11.59 -49.33
N ARG A 7 -33.58 -10.64 -49.65
CA ARG A 7 -33.41 -9.21 -49.30
C ARG A 7 -33.57 -8.96 -47.81
N ILE A 8 -34.41 -9.67 -47.09
CA ILE A 8 -34.58 -9.57 -45.63
C ILE A 8 -33.35 -10.08 -44.90
N LEU A 9 -32.77 -11.20 -45.36
CA LEU A 9 -31.54 -11.78 -44.78
C LEU A 9 -30.33 -10.84 -44.95
N THR A 10 -30.24 -10.15 -46.09
CA THR A 10 -29.14 -9.19 -46.37
C THR A 10 -29.29 -7.91 -45.50
N CYS A 11 -30.50 -7.41 -45.26
CA CYS A 11 -30.73 -6.26 -44.39
C CYS A 11 -30.43 -6.58 -42.91
N VAL A 12 -30.75 -7.80 -42.40
CA VAL A 12 -30.45 -8.21 -41.05
C VAL A 12 -28.95 -8.37 -40.83
N ALA A 13 -28.22 -8.92 -41.84
CA ALA A 13 -26.76 -9.03 -41.75
C ALA A 13 -26.03 -7.69 -41.75
N VAL A 14 -26.55 -6.67 -42.46
CA VAL A 14 -25.96 -5.32 -42.45
C VAL A 14 -26.25 -4.55 -41.17
N LEU A 15 -27.41 -4.79 -40.52
CA LEU A 15 -27.71 -4.21 -39.21
C LEU A 15 -26.88 -4.85 -38.06
N ALA A 16 -26.57 -6.14 -38.16
CA ALA A 16 -25.74 -6.83 -37.16
C ALA A 16 -24.25 -6.44 -37.23
N ALA A 17 -23.76 -6.04 -38.40
CA ALA A 17 -22.35 -5.61 -38.59
C ALA A 17 -22.05 -4.21 -37.98
N ASN A 18 -23.06 -3.37 -37.72
CA ASN A 18 -22.87 -2.06 -37.11
C ASN A 18 -22.88 -2.07 -35.56
N ALA A 19 -23.13 -3.21 -34.93
CA ALA A 19 -23.17 -3.32 -33.45
C ALA A 19 -21.81 -3.62 -32.81
N LEU A 20 -20.75 -3.83 -33.59
CA LEU A 20 -19.39 -4.08 -33.14
C LEU A 20 -18.47 -2.90 -33.45
N THR A 21 -18.86 -1.69 -33.05
CA THR A 21 -17.87 -0.61 -32.93
C THR A 21 -16.99 -0.94 -31.75
N PRO A 22 -15.65 -1.17 -31.94
CA PRO A 22 -14.77 -1.25 -30.80
C PRO A 22 -14.88 0.08 -30.02
N ALA A 23 -15.14 0.01 -28.72
CA ALA A 23 -15.09 1.19 -27.85
C ALA A 23 -13.72 1.85 -28.09
N ARG A 24 -13.72 3.01 -28.75
CA ARG A 24 -12.51 3.78 -29.00
C ARG A 24 -11.98 4.27 -27.67
N ALA A 25 -10.77 3.87 -27.32
CA ALA A 25 -10.04 4.40 -26.16
C ALA A 25 -9.84 5.92 -26.22
N GLU A 26 -10.05 6.54 -27.41
CA GLU A 26 -9.97 7.98 -27.64
C GLU A 26 -11.01 8.78 -26.84
N ASP A 27 -12.16 8.20 -26.48
CA ASP A 27 -13.24 8.89 -25.77
C ASP A 27 -13.26 8.62 -24.25
N TYR A 28 -12.34 7.78 -23.73
CA TYR A 28 -12.26 7.50 -22.29
C TYR A 28 -11.38 8.53 -21.57
N PRO A 29 -11.84 9.07 -20.39
CA PRO A 29 -13.16 8.91 -19.77
C PRO A 29 -14.18 9.95 -20.24
N THR A 30 -15.48 9.58 -20.26
CA THR A 30 -16.61 10.47 -20.62
C THR A 30 -17.47 10.87 -19.41
N ARG A 31 -17.16 10.35 -18.22
CA ARG A 31 -17.87 10.62 -16.96
C ARG A 31 -16.90 10.54 -15.78
N ALA A 32 -17.37 10.92 -14.59
CA ALA A 32 -16.58 10.91 -13.37
C ALA A 32 -15.97 9.53 -13.06
N LEU A 33 -14.71 9.54 -12.63
CA LEU A 33 -14.00 8.37 -12.09
C LEU A 33 -14.16 8.32 -10.56
N ARG A 34 -14.11 7.11 -10.03
CA ARG A 34 -14.06 6.85 -8.59
C ARG A 34 -12.73 6.18 -8.23
N VAL A 35 -12.08 6.68 -7.19
CA VAL A 35 -10.88 6.07 -6.61
C VAL A 35 -11.19 5.57 -5.21
N ILE A 36 -11.26 4.26 -5.03
CA ILE A 36 -11.44 3.63 -3.72
C ILE A 36 -10.08 3.57 -3.02
N THR A 37 -10.02 3.97 -1.74
CA THR A 37 -8.84 3.79 -0.88
C THR A 37 -9.21 3.06 0.40
N ALA A 38 -8.29 2.22 0.88
CA ALA A 38 -8.52 1.34 2.03
C ALA A 38 -8.37 2.05 3.39
N ASN A 39 -7.80 3.25 3.42
CA ASN A 39 -7.48 3.97 4.65
C ASN A 39 -8.53 5.03 4.98
N SER A 40 -8.58 5.41 6.26
CA SER A 40 -9.41 6.51 6.70
C SER A 40 -8.94 7.85 6.12
N ALA A 41 -9.87 8.80 6.01
CA ALA A 41 -9.56 10.16 5.58
C ALA A 41 -8.49 10.81 6.48
N GLY A 42 -7.61 11.61 5.90
CA GLY A 42 -6.52 12.31 6.57
C GLY A 42 -5.24 11.48 6.79
N GLY A 43 -5.24 10.19 6.47
CA GLY A 43 -4.02 9.37 6.47
C GLY A 43 -3.13 9.66 5.25
N THR A 44 -1.87 9.20 5.30
CA THR A 44 -0.87 9.44 4.25
C THR A 44 -1.36 9.06 2.85
N SER A 45 -1.96 7.89 2.68
CA SER A 45 -2.49 7.43 1.38
C SER A 45 -3.70 8.25 0.92
N ASP A 46 -4.54 8.76 1.84
CA ASP A 46 -5.68 9.62 1.51
C ASP A 46 -5.20 10.99 1.02
N ILE A 47 -4.25 11.60 1.73
CA ILE A 47 -3.64 12.88 1.33
C ILE A 47 -2.99 12.75 -0.04
N PHE A 48 -2.24 11.67 -0.26
CA PHE A 48 -1.61 11.39 -1.55
C PHE A 48 -2.64 11.24 -2.67
N VAL A 49 -3.64 10.35 -2.49
CA VAL A 49 -4.61 10.06 -3.55
C VAL A 49 -5.48 11.27 -3.90
N ARG A 50 -5.80 12.14 -2.94
CA ARG A 50 -6.54 13.38 -3.20
C ARG A 50 -5.69 14.36 -4.01
N ALA A 51 -4.44 14.57 -3.63
CA ALA A 51 -3.52 15.44 -4.39
C ALA A 51 -3.29 14.93 -5.82
N LEU A 52 -3.18 13.61 -6.01
CA LEU A 52 -3.09 12.99 -7.34
C LEU A 52 -4.41 13.15 -8.11
N SER A 53 -5.56 12.93 -7.46
CA SER A 53 -6.89 13.03 -8.08
C SER A 53 -7.21 14.43 -8.57
N GLU A 54 -6.79 15.48 -7.86
CA GLU A 54 -6.92 16.88 -8.31
C GLU A 54 -6.20 17.13 -9.65
N LYS A 55 -4.98 16.60 -9.81
CA LYS A 55 -4.24 16.69 -11.08
C LYS A 55 -4.82 15.77 -12.16
N LEU A 56 -5.21 14.56 -11.77
CA LEU A 56 -5.79 13.58 -12.68
C LEU A 56 -7.10 14.08 -13.29
N GLN A 57 -7.94 14.78 -12.50
CA GLN A 57 -9.15 15.45 -13.00
C GLN A 57 -8.85 16.46 -14.11
N VAL A 58 -7.80 17.26 -13.96
CA VAL A 58 -7.39 18.24 -14.98
C VAL A 58 -6.93 17.55 -16.26
N ARG A 59 -6.13 16.46 -16.12
CA ARG A 59 -5.58 15.73 -17.27
C ARG A 59 -6.63 14.92 -18.02
N LEU A 60 -7.57 14.32 -17.31
CA LEU A 60 -8.64 13.50 -17.89
C LEU A 60 -9.87 14.30 -18.32
N GLY A 61 -9.99 15.57 -17.88
CA GLY A 61 -11.16 16.41 -18.17
C GLY A 61 -12.46 15.94 -17.49
N GLN A 62 -12.37 15.05 -16.50
CA GLN A 62 -13.51 14.47 -15.79
C GLN A 62 -13.28 14.50 -14.28
N PRO A 63 -14.33 14.67 -13.46
CA PRO A 63 -14.20 14.61 -12.01
C PRO A 63 -13.60 13.28 -11.53
N VAL A 64 -12.71 13.35 -10.53
CA VAL A 64 -12.13 12.17 -9.87
C VAL A 64 -12.51 12.19 -8.39
N ILE A 65 -13.35 11.26 -7.97
CA ILE A 65 -13.96 11.21 -6.65
C ILE A 65 -13.24 10.17 -5.80
N VAL A 66 -12.65 10.60 -4.69
CA VAL A 66 -11.98 9.71 -3.72
C VAL A 66 -12.99 9.21 -2.70
N GLU A 67 -13.06 7.89 -2.55
CA GLU A 67 -13.93 7.19 -1.61
C GLU A 67 -13.12 6.36 -0.63
N ASN A 68 -13.19 6.69 0.67
CA ASN A 68 -12.53 5.93 1.72
C ASN A 68 -13.40 4.75 2.16
N ARG A 69 -12.85 3.53 2.16
CA ARG A 69 -13.48 2.28 2.61
C ARG A 69 -12.61 1.59 3.66
N PRO A 70 -12.42 2.20 4.85
CA PRO A 70 -11.58 1.64 5.89
C PRO A 70 -12.25 0.46 6.59
N GLY A 71 -11.43 -0.34 7.31
CA GLY A 71 -11.92 -1.40 8.20
C GLY A 71 -11.68 -2.81 7.71
N GLY A 72 -11.93 -3.78 8.61
CA GLY A 72 -11.75 -5.21 8.33
C GLY A 72 -10.34 -5.55 7.84
N ALA A 73 -9.30 -4.96 8.39
CA ALA A 73 -7.93 -5.11 7.88
C ALA A 73 -7.82 -4.81 6.37
N MET A 74 -8.54 -3.78 5.91
CA MET A 74 -8.59 -3.32 4.51
C MET A 74 -9.29 -4.30 3.54
N ILE A 75 -9.89 -5.38 4.06
CA ILE A 75 -10.69 -6.37 3.29
C ILE A 75 -11.92 -5.69 2.67
N ILE A 76 -12.53 -4.72 3.36
CA ILE A 76 -13.71 -3.99 2.87
C ILE A 76 -13.40 -3.25 1.58
N ALA A 77 -12.26 -2.58 1.50
CA ALA A 77 -11.82 -1.88 0.29
C ALA A 77 -11.47 -2.86 -0.85
N GLY A 78 -10.77 -3.95 -0.53
CA GLY A 78 -10.46 -5.01 -1.51
C GLY A 78 -11.74 -5.57 -2.13
N ARG A 79 -12.74 -5.91 -1.30
CA ARG A 79 -14.04 -6.39 -1.78
C ARG A 79 -14.77 -5.35 -2.62
N ALA A 80 -14.82 -4.10 -2.17
CA ALA A 80 -15.47 -3.02 -2.91
C ALA A 80 -14.82 -2.75 -4.28
N CYS A 81 -13.52 -2.97 -4.38
CA CYS A 81 -12.79 -2.91 -5.64
C CYS A 81 -13.13 -4.09 -6.55
N ALA A 82 -13.07 -5.32 -6.03
CA ALA A 82 -13.35 -6.54 -6.78
C ALA A 82 -14.79 -6.57 -7.35
N ASP A 83 -15.78 -6.05 -6.61
CA ASP A 83 -17.19 -6.00 -7.01
C ASP A 83 -17.53 -4.85 -7.97
N ALA A 84 -16.61 -3.92 -8.22
CA ALA A 84 -16.88 -2.80 -9.11
C ALA A 84 -16.90 -3.25 -10.58
N ALA A 85 -17.60 -2.47 -11.44
CA ALA A 85 -17.61 -2.74 -12.87
C ALA A 85 -16.20 -2.59 -13.46
N ASN A 86 -15.84 -3.47 -14.37
CA ASN A 86 -14.54 -3.50 -15.05
C ASN A 86 -14.46 -2.56 -16.27
N ASP A 87 -15.15 -1.44 -16.20
CA ASP A 87 -15.26 -0.43 -17.26
C ASP A 87 -14.22 0.71 -17.15
N GLY A 88 -13.34 0.64 -16.15
CA GLY A 88 -12.29 1.61 -15.89
C GLY A 88 -12.74 2.85 -15.08
N TYR A 89 -14.02 3.01 -14.78
CA TYR A 89 -14.52 4.16 -14.01
C TYR A 89 -14.39 3.99 -12.49
N THR A 90 -13.96 2.83 -12.04
CA THR A 90 -13.53 2.59 -10.67
C THR A 90 -12.11 2.04 -10.68
N ILE A 91 -11.21 2.76 -10.01
CA ILE A 91 -9.86 2.30 -9.71
C ILE A 91 -9.63 2.33 -8.21
N CYS A 92 -8.62 1.63 -7.73
CA CYS A 92 -8.42 1.47 -6.30
C CYS A 92 -6.95 1.67 -5.94
N LEU A 93 -6.69 2.46 -4.90
CA LEU A 93 -5.39 2.54 -4.26
C LEU A 93 -5.38 1.60 -3.05
N LEU A 94 -4.79 0.43 -3.21
CA LEU A 94 -4.79 -0.64 -2.21
C LEU A 94 -3.37 -0.92 -1.68
N PRO A 95 -3.23 -1.21 -0.38
CA PRO A 95 -1.94 -1.57 0.21
C PRO A 95 -1.61 -3.05 0.02
N ASN A 96 -0.35 -3.39 0.31
CA ASN A 96 0.17 -4.75 0.28
C ASN A 96 -0.66 -5.76 1.07
N GLU A 97 -1.24 -5.36 2.22
CA GLU A 97 -2.11 -6.25 3.00
C GLU A 97 -3.25 -6.80 2.16
N THR A 98 -3.94 -5.92 1.43
CA THR A 98 -5.06 -6.30 0.55
C THR A 98 -4.59 -7.13 -0.64
N LEU A 99 -3.48 -6.75 -1.25
CA LEU A 99 -3.03 -7.31 -2.54
C LEU A 99 -2.23 -8.61 -2.40
N THR A 100 -1.58 -8.85 -1.24
CA THR A 100 -0.65 -9.98 -1.12
C THR A 100 -0.66 -10.71 0.22
N LEU A 101 -1.12 -10.11 1.34
CA LEU A 101 -0.93 -10.68 2.66
C LEU A 101 -2.19 -11.23 3.31
N ASN A 102 -3.36 -10.59 3.12
CA ASN A 102 -4.57 -10.97 3.83
C ASN A 102 -4.99 -12.43 3.61
N GLN A 103 -4.74 -12.98 2.43
CA GLN A 103 -5.00 -14.39 2.12
C GLN A 103 -4.23 -15.38 3.02
N PHE A 104 -3.12 -14.95 3.63
CA PHE A 104 -2.31 -15.78 4.53
C PHE A 104 -2.51 -15.44 6.01
N THR A 105 -3.11 -14.30 6.32
CA THR A 105 -3.28 -13.80 7.69
C THR A 105 -4.70 -13.94 8.22
N TYR A 106 -5.66 -14.21 7.34
CA TYR A 106 -7.06 -14.47 7.67
C TYR A 106 -7.49 -15.85 7.15
N LYS A 107 -8.36 -16.54 7.90
CA LYS A 107 -8.93 -17.84 7.50
C LYS A 107 -9.77 -17.75 6.23
N SER A 108 -10.39 -16.61 6.01
CA SER A 108 -11.13 -16.31 4.79
C SER A 108 -11.14 -14.82 4.52
N ILE A 109 -11.05 -14.46 3.25
CA ILE A 109 -11.26 -13.11 2.73
C ILE A 109 -12.33 -13.15 1.65
N SER A 110 -13.01 -12.04 1.42
CA SER A 110 -14.18 -11.97 0.52
C SER A 110 -13.83 -11.65 -0.94
N TYR A 111 -12.57 -11.70 -1.32
CA TYR A 111 -12.04 -11.48 -2.68
C TYR A 111 -10.83 -12.39 -2.92
N ASP A 112 -10.46 -12.58 -4.19
CA ASP A 112 -9.27 -13.32 -4.60
C ASP A 112 -8.19 -12.30 -5.05
N PRO A 113 -7.10 -12.09 -4.28
CA PRO A 113 -6.09 -11.08 -4.62
C PRO A 113 -5.30 -11.41 -5.89
N GLU A 114 -5.39 -12.64 -6.41
CA GLU A 114 -4.71 -13.05 -7.64
C GLU A 114 -5.57 -12.87 -8.88
N LYS A 115 -6.90 -12.94 -8.72
CA LYS A 115 -7.84 -12.99 -9.85
C LYS A 115 -8.72 -11.76 -9.99
N ASP A 116 -9.00 -11.06 -8.88
CA ASP A 116 -10.03 -10.00 -8.87
C ASP A 116 -9.49 -8.62 -9.23
N PHE A 117 -8.17 -8.48 -9.43
CA PHE A 117 -7.54 -7.19 -9.72
C PHE A 117 -6.70 -7.20 -11.00
N ALA A 118 -6.83 -6.12 -11.79
CA ALA A 118 -5.96 -5.78 -12.90
C ALA A 118 -4.94 -4.73 -12.43
N PRO A 119 -3.61 -5.01 -12.45
CA PRO A 119 -2.57 -4.07 -12.06
C PRO A 119 -2.57 -2.81 -12.95
N ILE A 120 -2.35 -1.62 -12.35
CA ILE A 120 -2.12 -0.36 -13.07
C ILE A 120 -0.69 0.10 -12.83
N THR A 121 -0.32 0.42 -11.60
CA THR A 121 1.04 0.85 -11.23
C THR A 121 1.25 0.74 -9.72
N ASN A 122 2.46 0.39 -9.29
CA ASN A 122 2.87 0.60 -7.91
C ASN A 122 3.09 2.10 -7.70
N ALA A 123 2.28 2.73 -6.85
CA ALA A 123 2.35 4.17 -6.66
C ALA A 123 3.57 4.55 -5.82
N PHE A 124 3.75 3.89 -4.68
CA PHE A 124 4.83 4.20 -3.76
C PHE A 124 5.07 3.09 -2.73
N ILE A 125 6.28 3.09 -2.18
CA ILE A 125 6.66 2.32 -1.00
C ILE A 125 6.65 3.26 0.21
N ASN A 126 6.02 2.83 1.29
CA ASN A 126 6.02 3.54 2.56
C ASN A 126 7.07 2.91 3.47
N THR A 127 8.27 3.49 3.47
CA THR A 127 9.37 3.03 4.33
C THR A 127 8.94 3.00 5.79
N GLN A 128 9.12 1.85 6.45
CA GLN A 128 8.87 1.70 7.88
C GLN A 128 10.11 2.08 8.68
N VAL A 129 9.92 2.60 9.88
CA VAL A 129 11.00 2.94 10.80
C VAL A 129 10.75 2.31 12.16
N MET A 130 11.76 1.70 12.72
CA MET A 130 11.77 1.28 14.12
C MET A 130 12.26 2.44 14.99
N VAL A 131 11.39 2.94 15.84
CA VAL A 131 11.62 4.12 16.66
C VAL A 131 11.47 3.82 18.15
N VAL A 132 12.16 4.60 18.96
CA VAL A 132 12.06 4.56 20.42
C VAL A 132 11.86 5.96 20.99
N SER A 133 11.18 6.04 22.13
CA SER A 133 11.17 7.25 22.94
C SER A 133 12.60 7.62 23.35
N SER A 134 13.00 8.89 23.19
CA SER A 134 14.34 9.36 23.59
C SER A 134 14.60 9.18 25.09
N ALA A 135 13.54 9.08 25.91
CA ALA A 135 13.66 8.78 27.34
C ALA A 135 14.28 7.42 27.66
N LEU A 136 14.27 6.45 26.71
CA LEU A 136 14.97 5.20 26.90
C LEU A 136 16.49 5.32 26.86
N ASN A 137 17.01 6.41 26.29
CA ASN A 137 18.43 6.68 26.16
C ASN A 137 19.23 5.53 25.48
N VAL A 138 18.66 4.95 24.41
CA VAL A 138 19.29 3.93 23.58
C VAL A 138 19.58 4.47 22.18
N ALA A 139 20.66 4.00 21.56
CA ALA A 139 21.14 4.49 20.27
C ALA A 139 21.14 3.43 19.17
N SER A 140 20.90 2.17 19.51
CA SER A 140 20.94 1.04 18.58
C SER A 140 19.93 -0.04 18.95
N LEU A 141 19.67 -0.98 18.02
CA LEU A 141 18.88 -2.16 18.29
C LEU A 141 19.53 -3.08 19.34
N ASP A 142 20.88 -3.11 19.40
CA ASP A 142 21.59 -3.92 20.38
C ASP A 142 21.44 -3.34 21.79
N GLU A 143 21.52 -2.01 21.94
CA GLU A 143 21.27 -1.35 23.23
C GLU A 143 19.79 -1.53 23.67
N LEU A 144 18.85 -1.45 22.73
CA LEU A 144 17.44 -1.74 23.02
C LEU A 144 17.25 -3.19 23.48
N ALA A 145 17.91 -4.15 22.85
CA ALA A 145 17.89 -5.54 23.27
C ALA A 145 18.46 -5.73 24.67
N GLN A 146 19.59 -5.07 24.98
CA GLN A 146 20.21 -5.15 26.31
C GLN A 146 19.32 -4.57 27.41
N ILE A 147 18.76 -3.38 27.21
CA ILE A 147 17.89 -2.76 28.22
C ILE A 147 16.61 -3.58 28.43
N SER A 148 16.03 -4.16 27.36
CA SER A 148 14.83 -4.99 27.46
C SER A 148 15.09 -6.27 28.28
N LYS A 149 16.24 -6.90 28.11
CA LYS A 149 16.65 -8.09 28.89
C LYS A 149 16.90 -7.76 30.36
N SER A 150 17.44 -6.57 30.66
CA SER A 150 17.70 -6.14 32.03
C SER A 150 16.43 -5.84 32.83
N LYS A 151 15.31 -5.63 32.14
CA LYS A 151 13.99 -5.31 32.74
C LYS A 151 12.88 -6.13 32.06
N PRO A 152 12.85 -7.46 32.22
CA PRO A 152 11.88 -8.32 31.54
C PRO A 152 10.43 -7.88 31.80
N GLY A 153 9.60 -7.90 30.76
CA GLY A 153 8.17 -7.57 30.82
C GLY A 153 7.84 -6.10 31.06
N THR A 154 8.83 -5.20 31.16
CA THR A 154 8.58 -3.79 31.48
C THR A 154 8.51 -2.89 30.25
N LEU A 155 9.17 -3.26 29.16
CA LEU A 155 9.13 -2.49 27.93
C LEU A 155 8.06 -3.05 26.99
N SER A 156 7.32 -2.14 26.36
CA SER A 156 6.29 -2.49 25.40
C SER A 156 6.60 -1.91 24.01
N TYR A 157 6.03 -2.55 23.00
CA TYR A 157 6.10 -2.06 21.63
C TYR A 157 4.74 -2.08 20.95
N SER A 158 4.58 -1.24 19.93
CA SER A 158 3.42 -1.21 19.06
C SER A 158 3.80 -1.39 17.58
N ALA A 159 2.88 -2.01 16.82
CA ALA A 159 2.96 -2.19 15.38
C ALA A 159 1.56 -2.17 14.79
N LEU A 160 1.35 -1.52 13.64
CA LEU A 160 0.03 -1.40 13.01
C LEU A 160 -0.36 -2.63 12.19
N ALA A 161 0.61 -3.23 11.51
CA ALA A 161 0.38 -4.33 10.59
C ALA A 161 1.08 -5.60 11.07
N ILE A 162 0.54 -6.75 10.67
CA ILE A 162 1.08 -8.06 11.01
C ILE A 162 2.55 -8.20 10.58
N PRO A 163 2.98 -7.80 9.36
CA PRO A 163 4.40 -7.87 8.98
C PRO A 163 5.32 -7.11 9.93
N MET A 164 4.90 -5.91 10.36
CA MET A 164 5.68 -5.10 11.32
C MET A 164 5.80 -5.80 12.66
N GLN A 165 4.72 -6.42 13.15
CA GLN A 165 4.75 -7.22 14.37
C GLN A 165 5.72 -8.39 14.22
N ILE A 166 5.66 -9.12 13.10
CA ILE A 166 6.56 -10.26 12.83
C ILE A 166 8.03 -9.79 12.77
N THR A 167 8.31 -8.63 12.17
CA THR A 167 9.65 -8.06 12.14
C THR A 167 10.22 -7.90 13.55
N ILE A 168 9.45 -7.31 14.47
CA ILE A 168 9.89 -7.16 15.87
C ILE A 168 10.00 -8.53 16.57
N GLU A 169 9.05 -9.42 16.38
CA GLU A 169 9.11 -10.75 17.01
C GLU A 169 10.32 -11.57 16.51
N ASN A 170 10.66 -11.49 15.24
CA ASN A 170 11.87 -12.11 14.70
C ASN A 170 13.14 -11.49 15.30
N TRP A 171 13.19 -10.16 15.42
CA TRP A 171 14.29 -9.48 16.08
C TRP A 171 14.41 -9.90 17.56
N LYS A 172 13.30 -9.95 18.30
CA LYS A 172 13.25 -10.43 19.68
C LYS A 172 13.80 -11.87 19.81
N LYS A 173 13.30 -12.77 18.94
CA LYS A 173 13.74 -14.16 18.93
C LYS A 173 15.24 -14.31 18.67
N LYS A 174 15.81 -13.52 17.75
CA LYS A 174 17.22 -13.58 17.38
C LYS A 174 18.13 -12.97 18.44
N THR A 175 17.69 -11.88 19.08
CA THR A 175 18.50 -11.12 20.05
C THR A 175 18.24 -11.52 21.50
N GLY A 176 17.15 -12.23 21.80
CA GLY A 176 16.67 -12.50 23.16
C GLY A 176 16.05 -11.26 23.84
N ALA A 177 15.71 -10.24 23.09
CA ALA A 177 15.03 -9.05 23.61
C ALA A 177 13.64 -9.40 24.15
N ASP A 178 13.20 -8.71 25.21
CA ASP A 178 11.91 -8.91 25.85
C ASP A 178 11.07 -7.63 25.77
N LEU A 179 10.13 -7.60 24.82
CA LEU A 179 9.17 -6.52 24.63
C LEU A 179 7.75 -7.07 24.58
N VAL A 180 6.81 -6.42 25.26
CA VAL A 180 5.39 -6.79 25.29
C VAL A 180 4.64 -6.07 24.17
N TYR A 181 3.92 -6.81 23.34
CA TYR A 181 3.11 -6.21 22.27
C TYR A 181 1.87 -5.50 22.83
N VAL A 182 1.65 -4.25 22.41
CA VAL A 182 0.45 -3.45 22.72
C VAL A 182 -0.26 -3.12 21.42
N PRO A 183 -1.49 -3.63 21.21
CA PRO A 183 -2.27 -3.31 20.02
C PRO A 183 -2.70 -1.85 20.02
N VAL A 184 -2.72 -1.23 18.84
CA VAL A 184 -3.07 0.18 18.62
C VAL A 184 -4.06 0.29 17.47
N ARG A 185 -4.84 1.37 17.45
CA ARG A 185 -5.85 1.62 16.40
C ARG A 185 -5.30 2.38 15.20
N GLY A 186 -4.16 3.06 15.37
CA GLY A 186 -3.57 3.87 14.30
C GLY A 186 -2.27 4.55 14.69
N GLY A 187 -1.66 5.26 13.74
CA GLY A 187 -0.40 5.97 13.94
C GLY A 187 -0.45 7.03 15.06
N GLY A 188 -1.59 7.68 15.25
CA GLY A 188 -1.78 8.65 16.34
C GLY A 188 -1.64 8.04 17.74
N ASP A 189 -2.19 6.83 17.96
CA ASP A 189 -2.02 6.11 19.22
C ASP A 189 -0.53 5.75 19.47
N MET A 190 0.19 5.39 18.39
CA MET A 190 1.63 5.09 18.47
C MET A 190 2.46 6.31 18.82
N VAL A 191 2.19 7.45 18.17
CA VAL A 191 2.84 8.73 18.49
C VAL A 191 2.62 9.07 19.96
N ASN A 192 1.37 9.03 20.41
CA ASN A 192 1.04 9.34 21.81
C ASN A 192 1.74 8.36 22.78
N GLY A 193 1.75 7.06 22.50
CA GLY A 193 2.43 6.05 23.32
C GLY A 193 3.94 6.30 23.46
N LEU A 194 4.61 6.71 22.37
CA LEU A 194 6.03 7.06 22.38
C LEU A 194 6.30 8.35 23.17
N LEU A 195 5.48 9.38 22.98
CA LEU A 195 5.66 10.69 23.66
C LEU A 195 5.39 10.58 25.16
N THR A 196 4.40 9.81 25.57
CA THR A 196 4.08 9.59 27.00
C THR A 196 4.93 8.51 27.66
N GLY A 197 5.67 7.71 26.86
CA GLY A 197 6.47 6.58 27.36
C GLY A 197 5.64 5.34 27.73
N THR A 198 4.33 5.33 27.48
CA THR A 198 3.46 4.16 27.76
C THR A 198 3.73 3.00 26.79
N THR A 199 4.15 3.29 25.57
CA THR A 199 4.60 2.32 24.59
C THR A 199 5.87 2.84 23.93
N PRO A 200 7.03 2.69 24.58
CA PRO A 200 8.25 3.41 24.23
C PRO A 200 8.97 2.90 22.98
N VAL A 201 8.47 1.85 22.34
CA VAL A 201 9.01 1.29 21.09
C VAL A 201 7.90 1.15 20.06
N ALA A 202 8.18 1.49 18.80
CA ALA A 202 7.23 1.28 17.72
C ALA A 202 7.93 0.96 16.39
N ILE A 203 7.21 0.24 15.50
CA ILE A 203 7.54 0.15 14.08
C ILE A 203 6.35 0.64 13.26
N VAL A 204 6.58 1.62 12.39
CA VAL A 204 5.52 2.36 11.72
C VAL A 204 6.07 3.11 10.50
N GLY A 205 5.18 3.56 9.60
CA GLY A 205 5.58 4.41 8.46
C GLY A 205 6.35 5.65 8.90
N LEU A 206 7.52 5.84 8.31
CA LEU A 206 8.43 6.96 8.57
C LEU A 206 7.74 8.34 8.56
N PRO A 207 6.78 8.64 7.66
CA PRO A 207 6.08 9.93 7.66
C PRO A 207 5.48 10.35 9.01
N ASN A 208 5.02 9.38 9.81
CA ASN A 208 4.39 9.67 11.09
C ASN A 208 5.37 10.25 12.13
N PHE A 209 6.67 9.99 11.96
CA PHE A 209 7.67 10.32 12.97
C PHE A 209 8.74 11.33 12.54
N ILE A 210 8.76 11.78 11.29
CA ILE A 210 9.73 12.75 10.78
C ILE A 210 9.87 13.98 11.70
N PRO A 211 8.78 14.67 12.12
CA PRO A 211 8.91 15.83 13.01
C PRO A 211 9.53 15.49 14.37
N TYR A 212 9.20 14.33 14.92
CA TYR A 212 9.68 13.89 16.24
C TYR A 212 11.11 13.37 16.22
N ILE A 213 11.56 12.76 15.09
CA ILE A 213 12.95 12.37 14.89
C ILE A 213 13.81 13.63 14.74
N ARG A 214 13.36 14.61 13.93
CA ARG A 214 14.08 15.90 13.75
C ARG A 214 14.17 16.72 15.02
N SER A 215 13.16 16.71 15.88
CA SER A 215 13.18 17.38 17.18
C SER A 215 13.99 16.63 18.25
N GLY A 216 14.39 15.38 17.98
CA GLY A 216 15.08 14.53 18.96
C GLY A 216 14.18 13.96 20.06
N THR A 217 12.85 14.15 19.98
CA THR A 217 11.89 13.59 20.95
C THR A 217 11.76 12.07 20.80
N VAL A 218 11.94 11.58 19.58
CA VAL A 218 11.93 10.16 19.21
C VAL A 218 13.23 9.86 18.47
N LYS A 219 13.82 8.69 18.70
CA LYS A 219 15.01 8.23 18.03
C LYS A 219 14.69 7.12 17.06
N ALA A 220 15.14 7.25 15.81
CA ALA A 220 15.09 6.19 14.82
C ALA A 220 16.29 5.25 15.01
N LEU A 221 16.04 3.93 15.11
CA LEU A 221 17.07 2.91 15.29
C LEU A 221 17.38 2.16 13.99
N ALA A 222 16.38 1.92 13.16
CA ALA A 222 16.54 1.29 11.86
C ALA A 222 15.36 1.59 10.95
N VAL A 223 15.56 1.57 9.63
CA VAL A 223 14.50 1.60 8.63
C VAL A 223 14.31 0.21 8.00
N ASP A 224 13.06 -0.14 7.72
CA ASP A 224 12.70 -1.38 7.04
C ASP A 224 12.50 -1.12 5.55
N SER A 225 13.63 -0.97 4.85
CA SER A 225 13.70 -0.72 3.42
C SER A 225 14.99 -1.33 2.84
N GLU A 226 15.07 -1.46 1.52
CA GLU A 226 16.27 -1.99 0.85
C GLU A 226 17.48 -1.04 0.97
N LYS A 227 17.21 0.26 1.07
CA LYS A 227 18.22 1.31 1.19
C LYS A 227 17.87 2.23 2.35
N ARG A 228 18.88 2.90 2.91
CA ARG A 228 18.67 3.94 3.92
C ARG A 228 17.81 5.08 3.38
N SER A 229 17.00 5.65 4.25
CA SER A 229 16.20 6.83 3.90
C SER A 229 17.10 8.02 3.54
N ALA A 230 16.80 8.70 2.44
CA ALA A 230 17.50 9.93 2.08
C ALA A 230 17.26 11.06 3.10
N LEU A 231 16.18 11.01 3.88
CA LEU A 231 15.89 11.99 4.94
C LEU A 231 16.69 11.72 6.21
N PHE A 232 17.15 10.48 6.44
CA PHE A 232 17.89 10.05 7.61
C PHE A 232 19.01 9.07 7.19
N PRO A 233 20.04 9.54 6.48
CA PRO A 233 21.08 8.67 5.91
C PRO A 233 21.95 7.96 6.97
N ASP A 234 21.97 8.47 8.19
CA ASP A 234 22.70 7.88 9.31
C ASP A 234 21.96 6.70 9.95
N VAL A 235 20.65 6.54 9.68
CA VAL A 235 19.84 5.44 10.21
C VAL A 235 20.03 4.21 9.33
N PRO A 236 20.56 3.09 9.89
CA PRO A 236 20.81 1.88 9.11
C PRO A 236 19.50 1.20 8.70
N THR A 237 19.57 0.36 7.66
CA THR A 237 18.46 -0.53 7.33
C THR A 237 18.46 -1.75 8.26
N LEU A 238 17.28 -2.37 8.45
CA LEU A 238 17.20 -3.67 9.14
C LEU A 238 18.03 -4.73 8.43
N GLY A 239 18.13 -4.67 7.08
CA GLY A 239 18.97 -5.56 6.29
C GLY A 239 20.44 -5.44 6.64
N GLU A 240 20.99 -4.22 6.77
CA GLU A 240 22.39 -3.97 7.21
C GLU A 240 22.67 -4.52 8.61
N LEU A 241 21.64 -4.57 9.48
CA LEU A 241 21.72 -5.13 10.82
C LEU A 241 21.44 -6.64 10.88
N GLY A 242 21.31 -7.31 9.71
CA GLY A 242 21.09 -8.74 9.60
C GLY A 242 19.64 -9.20 9.81
N PHE A 243 18.68 -8.28 9.71
CA PHE A 243 17.24 -8.56 9.76
C PHE A 243 16.63 -8.18 8.40
N PRO A 244 16.47 -9.13 7.46
CA PRO A 244 15.99 -8.81 6.12
C PRO A 244 14.59 -8.21 6.15
N ASN A 245 14.34 -7.26 5.24
CA ASN A 245 12.99 -6.78 4.97
C ASN A 245 12.15 -7.94 4.41
N LEU A 246 11.10 -8.32 5.11
CA LEU A 246 10.28 -9.48 4.77
C LEU A 246 8.99 -9.13 4.04
N ALA A 247 8.49 -7.91 4.20
CA ALA A 247 7.26 -7.46 3.54
C ALA A 247 7.22 -5.92 3.50
N PRO A 248 7.69 -5.30 2.41
CA PRO A 248 7.60 -3.86 2.24
C PRO A 248 6.14 -3.40 2.25
N VAL A 249 5.88 -2.27 2.89
CA VAL A 249 4.57 -1.62 2.84
C VAL A 249 4.52 -0.76 1.58
N TYR A 250 3.70 -1.13 0.63
CA TYR A 250 3.51 -0.39 -0.61
C TYR A 250 2.01 -0.15 -0.87
N PHE A 251 1.74 0.81 -1.74
CA PHE A 251 0.40 1.13 -2.21
C PHE A 251 0.39 1.12 -3.72
N ALA A 252 -0.49 0.33 -4.30
CA ALA A 252 -0.60 0.20 -5.74
C ALA A 252 -2.00 0.59 -6.24
N PHE A 253 -2.04 1.20 -7.41
CA PHE A 253 -3.27 1.35 -8.17
C PHE A 253 -3.58 0.05 -8.90
N VAL A 254 -4.82 -0.39 -8.73
CA VAL A 254 -5.40 -1.53 -9.44
C VAL A 254 -6.80 -1.18 -9.92
N ALA A 255 -7.29 -1.92 -10.90
CA ALA A 255 -8.68 -1.89 -11.35
C ALA A 255 -9.35 -3.25 -11.09
N PRO A 256 -10.69 -3.38 -11.19
CA PRO A 256 -11.36 -4.67 -11.23
C PRO A 256 -10.83 -5.54 -12.37
N ALA A 257 -10.73 -6.84 -12.13
CA ALA A 257 -10.27 -7.78 -13.16
C ALA A 257 -11.13 -7.70 -14.43
N GLY A 258 -10.48 -7.86 -15.60
CA GLY A 258 -11.15 -7.73 -16.90
C GLY A 258 -11.33 -6.29 -17.40
N THR A 259 -10.82 -5.29 -16.67
CA THR A 259 -10.74 -3.92 -17.20
C THR A 259 -9.90 -3.90 -18.49
N PRO A 260 -10.38 -3.29 -19.59
CA PRO A 260 -9.70 -3.34 -20.89
C PRO A 260 -8.27 -2.78 -20.84
N HIS A 261 -7.33 -3.46 -21.48
CA HIS A 261 -5.91 -3.06 -21.52
C HIS A 261 -5.68 -1.61 -21.98
N PRO A 262 -6.37 -1.06 -23.01
CA PRO A 262 -6.18 0.34 -23.38
C PRO A 262 -6.55 1.33 -22.27
N ILE A 263 -7.55 0.99 -21.45
CA ILE A 263 -7.94 1.81 -20.30
C ILE A 263 -6.88 1.73 -19.20
N ILE A 264 -6.37 0.53 -18.91
CA ILE A 264 -5.27 0.33 -17.95
C ILE A 264 -4.05 1.15 -18.36
N ALA A 265 -3.63 1.05 -19.62
CA ALA A 265 -2.49 1.81 -20.16
C ALA A 265 -2.71 3.32 -20.04
N ARG A 266 -3.90 3.82 -20.42
CA ARG A 266 -4.24 5.24 -20.30
C ARG A 266 -4.18 5.73 -18.85
N LEU A 267 -4.73 4.97 -17.90
CA LEU A 267 -4.70 5.31 -16.49
C LEU A 267 -3.27 5.28 -15.93
N GLN A 268 -2.48 4.29 -16.30
CA GLN A 268 -1.07 4.19 -15.90
C GLN A 268 -0.26 5.38 -16.40
N ASP A 269 -0.37 5.73 -17.69
CA ASP A 269 0.34 6.87 -18.28
C ASP A 269 0.03 8.17 -17.54
N GLU A 270 -1.25 8.44 -17.27
CA GLU A 270 -1.68 9.67 -16.61
C GLU A 270 -1.25 9.74 -15.14
N ILE A 271 -1.38 8.61 -14.39
CA ILE A 271 -0.95 8.51 -13.00
C ILE A 271 0.57 8.65 -12.90
N ALA A 272 1.32 7.94 -13.75
CA ALA A 272 2.77 7.99 -13.75
C ALA A 272 3.30 9.38 -14.18
N ALA A 273 2.66 10.02 -15.15
CA ALA A 273 3.03 11.37 -15.55
C ALA A 273 2.91 12.38 -14.39
N ILE A 274 1.82 12.31 -13.60
CA ILE A 274 1.64 13.15 -12.40
C ILE A 274 2.67 12.78 -11.33
N GLY A 275 2.82 11.50 -11.03
CA GLY A 275 3.71 11.00 -9.99
C GLY A 275 5.18 11.33 -10.24
N ASN A 276 5.57 11.48 -11.50
CA ASN A 276 6.91 11.84 -11.94
C ASN A 276 7.12 13.35 -12.14
N GLU A 277 6.09 14.19 -12.00
CA GLU A 277 6.27 15.65 -11.98
C GLU A 277 7.21 16.02 -10.82
N PRO A 278 8.32 16.77 -11.05
CA PRO A 278 9.33 17.01 -10.03
C PRO A 278 8.78 17.62 -8.73
N ASP A 279 7.87 18.58 -8.84
CA ASP A 279 7.26 19.23 -7.68
C ASP A 279 6.31 18.30 -6.92
N PHE A 280 5.45 17.55 -7.62
CA PHE A 280 4.55 16.57 -7.00
C PHE A 280 5.36 15.47 -6.31
N ARG A 281 6.33 14.89 -6.99
CA ARG A 281 7.23 13.86 -6.46
C ARG A 281 7.95 14.34 -5.20
N LYS A 282 8.50 15.57 -5.25
CA LYS A 282 9.20 16.15 -4.12
C LYS A 282 8.26 16.41 -2.94
N THR A 283 7.21 17.22 -3.14
CA THR A 283 6.39 17.76 -2.04
C THR A 283 5.38 16.75 -1.49
N ARG A 284 4.90 15.80 -2.31
CA ARG A 284 3.87 14.83 -1.92
C ARG A 284 4.40 13.45 -1.56
N LEU A 285 5.70 13.17 -1.83
CA LEU A 285 6.30 11.88 -1.59
C LEU A 285 7.65 12.00 -0.86
N THR A 286 8.71 12.46 -1.53
CA THR A 286 10.06 12.33 -0.99
C THR A 286 10.32 13.19 0.24
N ASP A 287 9.80 14.42 0.30
CA ASP A 287 9.96 15.31 1.47
C ASP A 287 9.24 14.80 2.73
N ILE A 288 8.27 13.90 2.54
CA ILE A 288 7.53 13.26 3.63
C ILE A 288 7.92 11.79 3.86
N GLY A 289 9.06 11.34 3.28
CA GLY A 289 9.62 10.00 3.53
C GLY A 289 8.89 8.86 2.85
N ILE A 290 8.25 9.13 1.72
CA ILE A 290 7.61 8.14 0.85
C ILE A 290 8.46 7.96 -0.40
N ASP A 291 8.73 6.72 -0.78
CA ASP A 291 9.53 6.35 -1.94
C ASP A 291 8.64 6.14 -3.17
N PRO A 292 8.61 7.08 -4.13
CA PRO A 292 7.76 6.96 -5.32
C PRO A 292 8.29 5.89 -6.29
N VAL A 293 7.37 5.13 -6.89
CA VAL A 293 7.68 4.05 -7.86
C VAL A 293 7.14 4.40 -9.25
N PHE A 294 5.84 4.32 -9.49
CA PHE A 294 5.13 4.58 -10.75
C PHE A 294 5.66 3.73 -11.91
N ASP A 295 5.67 2.42 -11.73
CA ASP A 295 6.08 1.42 -12.70
C ASP A 295 4.99 1.06 -13.72
N THR A 296 5.29 0.08 -14.60
CA THR A 296 4.32 -0.42 -15.58
C THR A 296 3.38 -1.47 -14.97
N PRO A 297 2.21 -1.73 -15.60
CA PRO A 297 1.29 -2.78 -15.16
C PRO A 297 1.95 -4.17 -15.10
N GLU A 298 2.82 -4.49 -16.06
CA GLU A 298 3.54 -5.76 -16.15
C GLU A 298 4.54 -5.90 -14.99
N HIS A 299 5.27 -4.82 -14.68
CA HIS A 299 6.22 -4.80 -13.56
C HIS A 299 5.48 -4.95 -12.23
N LEU A 300 4.35 -4.24 -12.04
CA LEU A 300 3.51 -4.40 -10.86
C LEU A 300 2.98 -5.84 -10.74
N ALA A 301 2.54 -6.46 -11.84
CA ALA A 301 2.05 -7.85 -11.81
C ALA A 301 3.12 -8.82 -11.30
N GLN A 302 4.36 -8.73 -11.83
CA GLN A 302 5.50 -9.53 -11.38
C GLN A 302 5.85 -9.23 -9.91
N TYR A 303 5.83 -7.96 -9.53
CA TYR A 303 6.07 -7.54 -8.15
C TYR A 303 5.04 -8.15 -7.18
N LEU A 304 3.75 -8.09 -7.52
CA LEU A 304 2.69 -8.68 -6.69
C LEU A 304 2.85 -10.20 -6.53
N GLU A 305 3.20 -10.92 -7.61
CA GLU A 305 3.49 -12.35 -7.56
C GLU A 305 4.65 -12.65 -6.59
N GLN A 306 5.76 -11.92 -6.74
CA GLN A 306 6.91 -12.08 -5.85
C GLN A 306 6.56 -11.75 -4.40
N GLN A 307 5.78 -10.68 -4.15
CA GLN A 307 5.38 -10.30 -2.80
C GLN A 307 4.40 -11.29 -2.17
N ARG A 308 3.54 -11.95 -2.93
CA ARG A 308 2.71 -13.06 -2.44
C ARG A 308 3.57 -14.24 -2.00
N ALA A 309 4.56 -14.62 -2.80
CA ALA A 309 5.50 -15.69 -2.45
C ALA A 309 6.29 -15.36 -1.16
N ASN A 310 6.79 -14.13 -1.05
CA ASN A 310 7.49 -13.62 0.13
C ASN A 310 6.58 -13.62 1.37
N GLY A 311 5.33 -13.14 1.22
CA GLY A 311 4.33 -13.11 2.27
C GLY A 311 3.96 -14.51 2.78
N ALA A 312 3.73 -15.46 1.87
CA ALA A 312 3.47 -16.85 2.24
C ALA A 312 4.64 -17.45 3.05
N LYS A 313 5.88 -17.18 2.61
CA LYS A 313 7.07 -17.61 3.32
C LYS A 313 7.17 -16.96 4.70
N LEU A 314 6.99 -15.64 4.78
CA LEU A 314 7.03 -14.89 6.05
C LEU A 314 6.05 -15.45 7.08
N ILE A 315 4.79 -15.63 6.70
CA ILE A 315 3.74 -16.11 7.61
C ILE A 315 4.05 -17.53 8.06
N ARG A 316 4.43 -18.43 7.15
CA ARG A 316 4.82 -19.81 7.49
C ARG A 316 6.01 -19.84 8.45
N ASP A 317 7.08 -19.11 8.16
CA ASP A 317 8.33 -19.15 8.94
C ASP A 317 8.18 -18.47 10.32
N SER A 318 7.25 -17.53 10.45
CA SER A 318 6.94 -16.87 11.73
C SER A 318 6.14 -17.74 12.70
N GLY A 319 5.46 -18.79 12.20
CA GLY A 319 4.50 -19.58 12.98
C GLY A 319 3.18 -18.85 13.26
N PHE A 320 2.94 -17.72 12.58
CA PHE A 320 1.68 -16.97 12.72
C PHE A 320 0.49 -17.83 12.30
N GLN A 321 -0.57 -17.83 13.11
CA GLN A 321 -1.80 -18.56 12.81
C GLN A 321 -2.86 -17.59 12.25
N PRO A 322 -3.47 -17.90 11.09
CA PRO A 322 -4.52 -17.09 10.50
C PRO A 322 -5.71 -16.89 11.45
N ARG A 323 -6.19 -15.66 11.55
CA ARG A 323 -7.29 -15.22 12.44
C ARG A 323 -8.67 -15.51 11.88
#